data_75254138d819edca04010ec03c26eabf
#
_entry.id   75254138d819edca04010ec03c26eabf
#
_cell.length_a   1.000
_cell.length_b   1.000
_cell.length_c   1.000
_cell.angle_alpha   90.00
_cell.angle_beta   90.00
_cell.angle_gamma   90.00
#
_symmetry.space_group_name_H-M   'P 1'
#
loop_
_entity.id
_entity.type
_entity.pdbx_description
1 polymer ?
#
loop_
_entity_poly.entity_id
_entity_poly.type
_entity_poly.pdbx_seq_one_letter_code
_entity_poly.pdbx_strand_id
1 'polypeptide(L)'
;MRHDPMTPSTFDLFADAEPEQLPRREQIGEQSCVLRGFALPWLDRLLPALEAILAAAPLRQMVTPGGFIMSAAMSSCGTWGWTTDRSGYRYTRNDPQTDAPWPAMPAVFLALAQAAAHEAGFADFVPDSCLINRYVPGAKMSLHQDKDEASYAAPIVSVSLGLPAMFLFGGFERSDKSQRVPLLHGDIVVWGGVDRLRYHLSLIHI
;
A
#
# COMPACT_ATOMS: atom_id res chain seq x y z
N MET A 1 27.33 -11.75 65.00
CA MET A 1 27.28 -12.25 63.61
C MET A 1 25.86 -12.13 63.14
N ARG A 2 25.54 -11.17 62.30
CA ARG A 2 24.21 -10.98 61.71
C ARG A 2 24.32 -11.50 60.26
N HIS A 3 23.53 -12.51 59.92
CA HIS A 3 23.37 -12.96 58.55
C HIS A 3 22.42 -12.02 57.79
N ASP A 4 22.93 -11.36 56.76
CA ASP A 4 22.12 -10.67 55.75
C ASP A 4 21.52 -11.70 54.82
N PRO A 5 20.22 -11.63 54.53
CA PRO A 5 19.62 -12.50 53.50
C PRO A 5 19.91 -11.89 52.11
N MET A 6 20.61 -12.65 51.27
CA MET A 6 20.76 -12.37 49.84
C MET A 6 19.36 -12.40 49.19
N THR A 7 18.90 -11.26 48.70
CA THR A 7 17.79 -11.14 47.79
C THR A 7 18.16 -11.73 46.41
N PRO A 8 17.39 -12.66 45.82
CA PRO A 8 17.66 -13.11 44.48
C PRO A 8 17.35 -12.00 43.48
N SER A 9 18.33 -11.60 42.72
CA SER A 9 18.19 -10.73 41.55
C SER A 9 17.30 -11.44 40.53
N THR A 10 16.09 -10.94 40.37
CA THR A 10 15.19 -11.36 39.24
C THR A 10 15.79 -10.82 37.96
N PHE A 11 16.42 -11.67 37.18
CA PHE A 11 16.79 -11.32 35.80
C PHE A 11 15.49 -11.05 35.04
N ASP A 12 15.27 -9.81 34.65
CA ASP A 12 14.22 -9.44 33.71
C ASP A 12 14.66 -9.90 32.31
N LEU A 13 14.13 -11.07 31.92
CA LEU A 13 14.40 -11.68 30.61
C LEU A 13 13.96 -10.84 29.41
N PHE A 14 13.30 -9.71 29.65
CA PHE A 14 12.79 -8.80 28.61
C PHE A 14 13.46 -7.41 28.62
N ALA A 15 14.36 -7.13 29.56
CA ALA A 15 14.94 -5.79 29.76
C ALA A 15 15.98 -5.38 28.71
N ASP A 16 16.53 -6.31 27.90
CA ASP A 16 17.64 -6.04 26.97
C ASP A 16 17.35 -6.42 25.51
N ALA A 17 16.12 -6.72 25.15
CA ALA A 17 15.77 -6.80 23.74
C ALA A 17 15.48 -5.37 23.23
N GLU A 18 16.52 -4.63 22.84
CA GLU A 18 16.29 -3.54 21.90
C GLU A 18 15.49 -4.09 20.72
N PRO A 19 14.34 -3.50 20.36
CA PRO A 19 13.61 -3.98 19.19
C PRO A 19 14.58 -3.92 18.02
N GLU A 20 14.86 -5.08 17.43
CA GLU A 20 15.66 -5.20 16.21
C GLU A 20 15.10 -4.18 15.22
N GLN A 21 15.81 -3.06 15.05
CA GLN A 21 15.37 -1.98 14.17
C GLN A 21 15.39 -2.57 12.76
N LEU A 22 14.22 -3.04 12.30
CA LEU A 22 14.03 -3.44 10.92
C LEU A 22 14.65 -2.36 10.03
N PRO A 23 15.43 -2.72 9.01
CA PRO A 23 16.02 -1.73 8.12
C PRO A 23 14.92 -0.81 7.62
N ARG A 24 15.05 0.49 7.86
CA ARG A 24 14.05 1.50 7.53
C ARG A 24 13.68 1.47 6.06
N ARG A 25 14.62 1.05 5.21
CA ARG A 25 14.45 0.83 3.77
C ARG A 25 15.01 -0.54 3.40
N GLU A 26 14.14 -1.40 2.84
CA GLU A 26 14.46 -2.73 2.34
C GLU A 26 14.35 -2.75 0.81
N GLN A 27 15.44 -3.04 0.13
CA GLN A 27 15.46 -3.11 -1.32
C GLN A 27 14.84 -4.43 -1.79
N ILE A 28 13.90 -4.36 -2.74
CA ILE A 28 13.20 -5.54 -3.30
C ILE A 28 13.36 -5.67 -4.81
N GLY A 29 13.93 -4.68 -5.46
CA GLY A 29 14.25 -4.64 -6.89
C GLY A 29 15.31 -3.56 -7.15
N GLU A 30 15.61 -3.26 -8.41
CA GLU A 30 16.61 -2.27 -8.76
C GLU A 30 16.16 -0.84 -8.39
N GLN A 31 14.88 -0.52 -8.69
CA GLN A 31 14.24 0.75 -8.33
C GLN A 31 12.94 0.52 -7.54
N SER A 32 13.00 -0.42 -6.60
CA SER A 32 11.85 -0.79 -5.76
C SER A 32 12.29 -1.12 -4.35
N CYS A 33 11.57 -0.58 -3.36
CA CYS A 33 11.88 -0.81 -1.95
C CYS A 33 10.63 -0.84 -1.08
N VAL A 34 10.79 -1.40 0.13
CA VAL A 34 9.85 -1.25 1.24
C VAL A 34 10.43 -0.23 2.22
N LEU A 35 9.62 0.75 2.60
CA LEU A 35 9.89 1.69 3.66
C LEU A 35 9.13 1.22 4.90
N ARG A 36 9.83 0.60 5.85
CA ARG A 36 9.26 -0.03 7.04
C ARG A 36 8.72 1.01 8.02
N GLY A 37 7.43 0.89 8.37
CA GLY A 37 6.75 1.77 9.32
C GLY A 37 6.69 3.24 8.89
N PHE A 38 6.98 3.57 7.65
CA PHE A 38 7.13 4.95 7.17
C PHE A 38 5.85 5.79 7.32
N ALA A 39 4.68 5.17 7.21
CA ALA A 39 3.41 5.85 7.38
C ALA A 39 3.00 6.02 8.85
N LEU A 40 3.63 5.36 9.83
CA LEU A 40 3.23 5.39 11.24
C LEU A 40 3.13 6.83 11.80
N PRO A 41 4.09 7.74 11.57
CA PRO A 41 4.00 9.12 12.08
C PRO A 41 2.89 9.96 11.43
N TRP A 42 2.26 9.46 10.37
CA TRP A 42 1.23 10.15 9.61
C TRP A 42 -0.19 9.73 9.98
N LEU A 43 -0.35 8.64 10.73
CA LEU A 43 -1.64 7.96 10.96
C LEU A 43 -2.70 8.87 11.55
N ASP A 44 -2.37 9.74 12.50
CA ASP A 44 -3.31 10.66 13.15
C ASP A 44 -4.01 11.60 12.16
N ARG A 45 -3.38 11.90 11.03
CA ARG A 45 -3.93 12.72 9.95
C ARG A 45 -4.42 11.87 8.77
N LEU A 46 -3.76 10.75 8.53
CA LEU A 46 -4.04 9.86 7.40
C LEU A 46 -5.40 9.16 7.56
N LEU A 47 -5.67 8.58 8.75
CA LEU A 47 -6.88 7.80 8.98
C LEU A 47 -8.17 8.66 8.92
N PRO A 48 -8.26 9.84 9.57
CA PRO A 48 -9.44 10.70 9.42
C PRO A 48 -9.65 11.17 7.98
N ALA A 49 -8.56 11.46 7.23
CA ALA A 49 -8.67 11.83 5.83
C ALA A 49 -9.18 10.66 4.96
N LEU A 50 -8.73 9.42 5.24
CA LEU A 50 -9.26 8.22 4.61
C LEU A 50 -10.75 8.03 4.87
N GLU A 51 -11.19 8.18 6.12
CA GLU A 51 -12.59 8.09 6.50
C GLU A 51 -13.45 9.14 5.76
N ALA A 52 -12.96 10.37 5.64
CA ALA A 52 -13.66 11.43 4.91
C ALA A 52 -13.82 11.09 3.41
N ILE A 53 -12.79 10.53 2.77
CA ILE A 53 -12.87 10.03 1.39
C ILE A 53 -13.91 8.93 1.28
N LEU A 54 -13.88 7.95 2.17
CA LEU A 54 -14.80 6.80 2.13
C LEU A 54 -16.26 7.19 2.45
N ALA A 55 -16.47 8.28 3.19
CA ALA A 55 -17.80 8.85 3.39
C ALA A 55 -18.33 9.51 2.11
N ALA A 56 -17.46 10.19 1.34
CA ALA A 56 -17.83 10.88 0.10
C ALA A 56 -17.91 9.91 -1.11
N ALA A 57 -17.03 8.93 -1.18
CA ALA A 57 -16.97 7.90 -2.21
C ALA A 57 -16.85 6.51 -1.54
N PRO A 58 -17.98 5.87 -1.20
CA PRO A 58 -17.96 4.59 -0.47
C PRO A 58 -17.28 3.47 -1.24
N LEU A 59 -16.62 2.57 -0.49
CA LEU A 59 -16.01 1.36 -1.02
C LEU A 59 -17.07 0.47 -1.69
N ARG A 60 -16.76 -0.01 -2.88
CA ARG A 60 -17.62 -0.93 -3.62
C ARG A 60 -16.82 -2.03 -4.33
N GLN A 61 -17.41 -3.18 -4.50
CA GLN A 61 -16.86 -4.22 -5.36
C GLN A 61 -17.20 -3.89 -6.81
N MET A 62 -16.18 -3.84 -7.66
CA MET A 62 -16.32 -3.59 -9.08
C MET A 62 -16.39 -4.90 -9.86
N VAL A 63 -16.81 -4.82 -11.12
CA VAL A 63 -16.93 -5.97 -12.02
C VAL A 63 -15.81 -5.92 -13.05
N THR A 64 -15.13 -7.03 -13.25
CA THR A 64 -14.10 -7.14 -14.31
C THR A 64 -14.72 -7.16 -15.69
N PRO A 65 -13.97 -6.91 -16.79
CA PRO A 65 -14.47 -7.05 -18.16
C PRO A 65 -15.07 -8.44 -18.45
N GLY A 66 -14.58 -9.48 -17.81
CA GLY A 66 -15.13 -10.85 -17.89
C GLY A 66 -16.41 -11.08 -17.08
N GLY A 67 -16.95 -10.05 -16.40
CA GLY A 67 -18.18 -10.15 -15.61
C GLY A 67 -18.02 -10.72 -14.21
N PHE A 68 -16.80 -10.92 -13.71
CA PHE A 68 -16.54 -11.41 -12.36
C PHE A 68 -16.50 -10.25 -11.36
N ILE A 69 -17.09 -10.44 -10.18
CA ILE A 69 -17.00 -9.49 -9.09
C ILE A 69 -15.60 -9.55 -8.49
N MET A 70 -14.95 -8.39 -8.33
CA MET A 70 -13.63 -8.31 -7.69
C MET A 70 -13.76 -8.57 -6.19
N SER A 71 -12.81 -9.32 -5.61
CA SER A 71 -12.83 -9.65 -4.18
C SER A 71 -12.46 -8.49 -3.27
N ALA A 72 -11.69 -7.50 -3.77
CA ALA A 72 -11.41 -6.27 -3.08
C ALA A 72 -12.55 -5.26 -3.27
N ALA A 73 -12.94 -4.55 -2.22
CA ALA A 73 -13.79 -3.37 -2.33
C ALA A 73 -12.91 -2.14 -2.52
N MET A 74 -13.27 -1.27 -3.46
CA MET A 74 -12.42 -0.16 -3.91
C MET A 74 -13.15 1.17 -3.91
N SER A 75 -12.36 2.24 -3.76
CA SER A 75 -12.74 3.64 -3.97
C SER A 75 -11.54 4.39 -4.55
N SER A 76 -11.74 5.64 -4.94
CA SER A 76 -10.68 6.49 -5.48
C SER A 76 -10.81 7.92 -4.98
N CYS A 77 -9.68 8.66 -5.00
CA CYS A 77 -9.66 10.12 -4.86
C CYS A 77 -8.55 10.71 -5.74
N GLY A 78 -8.66 12.01 -6.02
CA GLY A 78 -7.74 12.74 -6.89
C GLY A 78 -8.45 13.29 -8.14
N THR A 79 -7.66 13.74 -9.10
CA THR A 79 -8.17 14.23 -10.41
C THR A 79 -8.76 13.08 -11.24
N TRP A 80 -8.21 11.87 -11.05
CA TRP A 80 -8.60 10.65 -11.71
C TRP A 80 -8.88 9.56 -10.70
N GLY A 81 -9.87 8.72 -10.97
CA GLY A 81 -10.14 7.49 -10.22
C GLY A 81 -10.12 6.29 -11.13
N TRP A 82 -9.45 5.23 -10.69
CA TRP A 82 -9.47 3.96 -11.40
C TRP A 82 -10.81 3.25 -11.21
N THR A 83 -11.33 2.71 -12.29
CA THR A 83 -12.61 1.99 -12.30
C THR A 83 -12.61 0.87 -13.32
N THR A 84 -13.50 -0.09 -13.14
CA THR A 84 -13.71 -1.19 -14.08
C THR A 84 -15.17 -1.64 -14.12
N ASP A 85 -15.58 -2.04 -15.28
CA ASP A 85 -16.84 -2.71 -15.57
C ASP A 85 -16.67 -3.62 -16.80
N ARG A 86 -17.77 -4.09 -17.39
CA ARG A 86 -17.73 -4.94 -18.58
C ARG A 86 -17.09 -4.28 -19.81
N SER A 87 -16.98 -2.95 -19.83
CA SER A 87 -16.34 -2.20 -20.92
C SER A 87 -14.82 -2.07 -20.78
N GLY A 88 -14.24 -2.42 -19.63
CA GLY A 88 -12.78 -2.41 -19.44
C GLY A 88 -12.32 -1.73 -18.18
N TYR A 89 -10.99 -1.75 -18.01
CA TYR A 89 -10.26 -1.01 -16.98
C TYR A 89 -9.94 0.39 -17.49
N ARG A 90 -10.12 1.41 -16.67
CA ARG A 90 -9.85 2.80 -17.08
C ARG A 90 -9.76 3.78 -15.90
N TYR A 91 -9.17 4.92 -16.17
CA TYR A 91 -9.26 6.09 -15.30
C TYR A 91 -10.37 7.02 -15.78
N THR A 92 -11.17 7.54 -14.85
CA THR A 92 -12.27 8.49 -15.12
C THR A 92 -12.14 9.73 -14.24
N ARG A 93 -12.60 10.89 -14.73
CA ARG A 93 -12.68 12.12 -13.92
C ARG A 93 -13.83 12.09 -12.94
N ASN A 94 -14.92 11.47 -13.33
CA ASN A 94 -16.12 11.33 -12.52
C ASN A 94 -16.28 9.88 -12.07
N ASP A 95 -16.84 9.70 -10.89
CA ASP A 95 -17.28 8.40 -10.41
C ASP A 95 -18.45 7.90 -11.29
N PRO A 96 -18.33 6.74 -11.99
CA PRO A 96 -19.38 6.24 -12.87
C PRO A 96 -20.72 5.93 -12.20
N GLN A 97 -20.77 5.83 -10.87
CA GLN A 97 -22.02 5.59 -10.15
C GLN A 97 -22.80 6.86 -9.85
N THR A 98 -22.11 7.96 -9.60
CA THR A 98 -22.75 9.22 -9.17
C THR A 98 -22.69 10.31 -10.22
N ASP A 99 -21.84 10.10 -11.25
CA ASP A 99 -21.45 11.10 -12.25
C ASP A 99 -20.84 12.38 -11.66
N ALA A 100 -20.50 12.37 -10.37
CA ALA A 100 -19.81 13.45 -9.70
C ALA A 100 -18.29 13.26 -9.79
N PRO A 101 -17.49 14.35 -9.75
CA PRO A 101 -16.05 14.26 -9.63
C PRO A 101 -15.65 13.42 -8.41
N TRP A 102 -14.55 12.66 -8.55
CA TRP A 102 -13.96 11.98 -7.39
C TRP A 102 -13.60 13.00 -6.29
N PRO A 103 -13.64 12.61 -5.01
CA PRO A 103 -13.17 13.47 -3.92
C PRO A 103 -11.73 13.94 -4.20
N ALA A 104 -11.42 15.19 -3.89
CA ALA A 104 -10.06 15.70 -4.02
C ALA A 104 -9.09 14.87 -3.17
N MET A 105 -7.86 14.67 -3.66
CA MET A 105 -6.82 14.00 -2.89
C MET A 105 -6.47 14.82 -1.66
N PRO A 106 -6.57 14.26 -0.42
CA PRO A 106 -6.21 14.98 0.78
C PRO A 106 -4.73 15.40 0.77
N ALA A 107 -4.42 16.59 1.31
CA ALA A 107 -3.05 17.09 1.38
C ALA A 107 -2.09 16.13 2.10
N VAL A 108 -2.57 15.39 3.11
CA VAL A 108 -1.77 14.38 3.82
C VAL A 108 -1.44 13.18 2.93
N PHE A 109 -2.33 12.74 2.02
CA PHE A 109 -2.07 11.66 1.07
C PHE A 109 -0.99 12.09 0.08
N LEU A 110 -1.14 13.29 -0.48
CA LEU A 110 -0.16 13.88 -1.39
C LEU A 110 1.21 13.98 -0.72
N ALA A 111 1.28 14.57 0.47
CA ALA A 111 2.54 14.76 1.19
C ALA A 111 3.22 13.45 1.57
N LEU A 112 2.46 12.44 2.04
CA LEU A 112 2.99 11.11 2.35
C LEU A 112 3.53 10.41 1.10
N ALA A 113 2.78 10.45 -0.01
CA ALA A 113 3.19 9.81 -1.26
C ALA A 113 4.46 10.46 -1.83
N GLN A 114 4.55 11.79 -1.78
CA GLN A 114 5.75 12.52 -2.20
C GLN A 114 6.95 12.22 -1.32
N ALA A 115 6.78 12.20 0.01
CA ALA A 115 7.85 11.87 0.94
C ALA A 115 8.38 10.44 0.74
N ALA A 116 7.48 9.47 0.56
CA ALA A 116 7.84 8.07 0.31
C ALA A 116 8.53 7.90 -1.05
N ALA A 117 8.03 8.54 -2.09
CA ALA A 117 8.64 8.50 -3.42
C ALA A 117 10.05 9.13 -3.40
N HIS A 118 10.22 10.29 -2.73
CA HIS A 118 11.51 10.94 -2.55
C HIS A 118 12.52 10.03 -1.84
N GLU A 119 12.11 9.38 -0.74
CA GLU A 119 12.95 8.42 0.00
C GLU A 119 13.34 7.22 -0.86
N ALA A 120 12.49 6.82 -1.80
CA ALA A 120 12.76 5.75 -2.75
C ALA A 120 13.61 6.20 -3.97
N GLY A 121 13.90 7.50 -4.12
CA GLY A 121 14.72 8.06 -5.21
C GLY A 121 13.91 8.67 -6.36
N PHE A 122 12.61 8.94 -6.18
CA PHE A 122 11.72 9.56 -7.16
C PHE A 122 11.30 10.97 -6.68
N ALA A 123 12.20 11.95 -6.79
CA ALA A 123 12.06 13.27 -6.17
C ALA A 123 10.90 14.12 -6.71
N ASP A 124 10.55 13.98 -7.99
CA ASP A 124 9.57 14.84 -8.65
C ASP A 124 8.18 14.20 -8.77
N PHE A 125 7.90 13.20 -7.93
CA PHE A 125 6.61 12.51 -7.97
C PHE A 125 5.46 13.37 -7.44
N VAL A 126 4.44 13.55 -8.27
CA VAL A 126 3.18 14.21 -7.90
C VAL A 126 2.03 13.32 -8.36
N PRO A 127 1.39 12.57 -7.46
CA PRO A 127 0.25 11.73 -7.82
C PRO A 127 -0.99 12.56 -8.13
N ASP A 128 -1.73 12.16 -9.15
CA ASP A 128 -3.02 12.74 -9.54
C ASP A 128 -4.20 11.80 -9.30
N SER A 129 -3.91 10.56 -8.89
CA SER A 129 -4.87 9.52 -8.55
C SER A 129 -4.42 8.73 -7.33
N CYS A 130 -5.37 8.33 -6.50
CA CYS A 130 -5.17 7.37 -5.42
C CYS A 130 -6.29 6.33 -5.45
N LEU A 131 -5.92 5.07 -5.69
CA LEU A 131 -6.81 3.92 -5.58
C LEU A 131 -6.78 3.40 -4.14
N ILE A 132 -7.94 3.27 -3.52
CA ILE A 132 -8.11 2.75 -2.16
C ILE A 132 -8.71 1.35 -2.25
N ASN A 133 -7.97 0.35 -1.78
CA ASN A 133 -8.38 -1.04 -1.77
C ASN A 133 -8.62 -1.53 -0.35
N ARG A 134 -9.78 -2.14 -0.09
CA ARG A 134 -10.04 -2.87 1.15
C ARG A 134 -10.13 -4.35 0.87
N TYR A 135 -9.24 -5.10 1.50
CA TYR A 135 -9.24 -6.55 1.48
C TYR A 135 -9.83 -7.08 2.79
N VAL A 136 -10.69 -8.07 2.69
CA VAL A 136 -11.14 -8.88 3.84
C VAL A 136 -10.36 -10.20 3.84
N PRO A 137 -10.31 -10.92 4.97
CA PRO A 137 -9.69 -12.24 5.02
C PRO A 137 -10.15 -13.15 3.88
N GLY A 138 -9.20 -13.78 3.19
CA GLY A 138 -9.47 -14.61 2.01
C GLY A 138 -9.60 -13.84 0.68
N ALA A 139 -9.71 -12.51 0.69
CA ALA A 139 -9.66 -11.71 -0.54
C ALA A 139 -8.26 -11.77 -1.16
N LYS A 140 -8.21 -11.91 -2.47
CA LYS A 140 -6.98 -11.93 -3.25
C LYS A 140 -7.15 -11.23 -4.58
N MET A 141 -6.11 -10.56 -5.05
CA MET A 141 -5.98 -10.15 -6.44
C MET A 141 -5.17 -11.19 -7.20
N SER A 142 -5.40 -11.32 -8.50
CA SER A 142 -4.50 -12.10 -9.35
C SER A 142 -3.22 -11.32 -9.61
N LEU A 143 -2.12 -12.03 -9.88
CA LEU A 143 -0.86 -11.42 -10.28
C LEU A 143 -1.08 -10.54 -11.52
N HIS A 144 -0.71 -9.26 -11.45
CA HIS A 144 -0.99 -8.26 -12.49
C HIS A 144 0.15 -7.25 -12.61
N GLN A 145 0.07 -6.40 -13.60
CA GLN A 145 0.89 -5.20 -13.80
C GLN A 145 -0.05 -4.00 -13.78
N ASP A 146 0.37 -2.90 -13.16
CA ASP A 146 -0.30 -1.61 -13.28
C ASP A 146 0.14 -0.97 -14.60
N LYS A 147 -0.70 -1.08 -15.63
CA LYS A 147 -0.41 -0.65 -16.99
C LYS A 147 -1.56 0.10 -17.67
N ASP A 148 -2.54 0.53 -16.87
CA ASP A 148 -3.67 1.32 -17.37
C ASP A 148 -3.36 2.83 -17.36
N GLU A 149 -2.19 3.24 -16.84
CA GLU A 149 -1.74 4.63 -16.75
C GLU A 149 -1.21 5.15 -18.09
N ALA A 150 -1.37 6.46 -18.31
CA ALA A 150 -0.89 7.13 -19.51
C ALA A 150 0.66 7.22 -19.60
N SER A 151 1.36 7.11 -18.46
CA SER A 151 2.82 7.20 -18.36
C SER A 151 3.34 6.26 -17.29
N TYR A 152 4.43 5.57 -17.60
CA TYR A 152 5.16 4.70 -16.65
C TYR A 152 6.40 5.38 -16.06
N ALA A 153 6.60 6.67 -16.30
CA ALA A 153 7.72 7.42 -15.71
C ALA A 153 7.55 7.63 -14.20
N ALA A 154 6.30 7.72 -13.74
CA ALA A 154 5.98 7.86 -12.31
C ALA A 154 6.04 6.51 -11.59
N PRO A 155 6.51 6.49 -10.32
CA PRO A 155 6.45 5.30 -9.47
C PRO A 155 5.03 5.01 -9.01
N ILE A 156 4.80 3.80 -8.49
CA ILE A 156 3.66 3.48 -7.64
C ILE A 156 4.10 3.59 -6.18
N VAL A 157 3.27 4.20 -5.35
CA VAL A 157 3.44 4.28 -3.90
C VAL A 157 2.25 3.59 -3.26
N SER A 158 2.48 2.47 -2.60
CA SER A 158 1.44 1.64 -1.97
C SER A 158 1.60 1.63 -0.46
N VAL A 159 0.60 2.14 0.27
CA VAL A 159 0.57 2.24 1.73
C VAL A 159 -0.23 1.07 2.30
N SER A 160 0.36 0.31 3.23
CA SER A 160 -0.28 -0.82 3.90
C SER A 160 -0.86 -0.39 5.25
N LEU A 161 -2.17 -0.55 5.42
CA LEU A 161 -2.88 -0.20 6.65
C LEU A 161 -3.70 -1.38 7.17
N GLY A 162 -3.65 -1.61 8.47
CA GLY A 162 -4.44 -2.65 9.14
C GLY A 162 -3.70 -3.98 9.31
N LEU A 163 -4.30 -5.08 8.83
CA LEU A 163 -3.75 -6.43 9.02
C LEU A 163 -2.48 -6.67 8.21
N PRO A 164 -1.57 -7.55 8.68
CA PRO A 164 -0.43 -7.98 7.91
C PRO A 164 -0.84 -8.56 6.55
N ALA A 165 -0.08 -8.23 5.52
CA ALA A 165 -0.30 -8.73 4.17
C ALA A 165 0.98 -9.34 3.59
N MET A 166 0.85 -10.20 2.61
CA MET A 166 1.96 -10.70 1.80
C MET A 166 1.93 -10.04 0.44
N PHE A 167 2.95 -9.25 0.13
CA PHE A 167 3.17 -8.68 -1.19
C PHE A 167 4.05 -9.64 -2.00
N LEU A 168 3.55 -10.08 -3.15
CA LEU A 168 4.33 -10.85 -4.11
C LEU A 168 4.85 -9.91 -5.17
N PHE A 169 6.18 -9.88 -5.36
CA PHE A 169 6.86 -9.04 -6.33
C PHE A 169 7.64 -9.93 -7.29
N GLY A 170 7.16 -10.05 -8.52
CA GLY A 170 7.65 -10.95 -9.55
C GLY A 170 8.63 -10.31 -10.53
N GLY A 171 8.80 -10.94 -11.67
CA GLY A 171 9.55 -10.42 -12.80
C GLY A 171 8.65 -9.70 -13.82
N PHE A 172 9.10 -9.66 -15.07
CA PHE A 172 8.40 -9.00 -16.17
C PHE A 172 7.46 -9.94 -16.93
N GLU A 173 7.64 -11.23 -16.73
CA GLU A 173 6.73 -12.26 -17.23
C GLU A 173 5.88 -12.81 -16.09
N ARG A 174 4.62 -13.17 -16.41
CA ARG A 174 3.68 -13.69 -15.41
C ARG A 174 4.13 -15.01 -14.78
N SER A 175 4.96 -15.76 -15.47
CA SER A 175 5.54 -17.03 -15.04
C SER A 175 6.78 -16.87 -14.18
N ASP A 176 7.35 -15.67 -14.07
CA ASP A 176 8.54 -15.43 -13.30
C ASP A 176 8.31 -15.68 -11.80
N LYS A 177 9.35 -16.19 -11.13
CA LYS A 177 9.31 -16.42 -9.70
C LYS A 177 9.10 -15.10 -8.95
N SER A 178 8.12 -15.07 -8.05
CA SER A 178 7.84 -13.92 -7.20
C SER A 178 8.59 -14.02 -5.87
N GLN A 179 9.19 -12.92 -5.45
CA GLN A 179 9.65 -12.70 -4.09
C GLN A 179 8.43 -12.48 -3.18
N ARG A 180 8.49 -13.03 -1.96
CA ARG A 180 7.47 -12.86 -0.92
C ARG A 180 7.94 -11.81 0.08
N VAL A 181 7.22 -10.71 0.15
CA VAL A 181 7.56 -9.56 1.00
C VAL A 181 6.43 -9.37 2.02
N PRO A 182 6.64 -9.70 3.30
CA PRO A 182 5.64 -9.40 4.33
C PRO A 182 5.52 -7.89 4.52
N LEU A 183 4.28 -7.40 4.56
CA LEU A 183 3.96 -5.99 4.83
C LEU A 183 3.18 -5.89 6.14
N LEU A 184 3.56 -4.93 6.97
CA LEU A 184 2.92 -4.62 8.23
C LEU A 184 2.18 -3.27 8.15
N HIS A 185 1.40 -2.99 9.17
CA HIS A 185 0.73 -1.71 9.32
C HIS A 185 1.72 -0.54 9.29
N GLY A 186 1.52 0.40 8.40
CA GLY A 186 2.39 1.56 8.22
C GLY A 186 3.55 1.35 7.24
N ASP A 187 3.76 0.15 6.70
CA ASP A 187 4.75 -0.07 5.64
C ASP A 187 4.30 0.56 4.32
N ILE A 188 5.28 1.05 3.55
CA ILE A 188 5.04 1.56 2.19
C ILE A 188 5.94 0.81 1.21
N VAL A 189 5.36 0.31 0.14
CA VAL A 189 6.11 -0.20 -1.02
C VAL A 189 6.15 0.87 -2.09
N VAL A 190 7.34 1.12 -2.63
CA VAL A 190 7.52 2.01 -3.78
C VAL A 190 8.21 1.23 -4.88
N TRP A 191 7.66 1.26 -6.09
CA TRP A 191 8.30 0.68 -7.28
C TRP A 191 8.09 1.56 -8.51
N GLY A 192 9.14 1.71 -9.30
CA GLY A 192 9.14 2.60 -10.46
C GLY A 192 10.32 2.34 -11.38
N GLY A 193 10.57 3.24 -12.33
CA GLY A 193 11.66 3.13 -13.27
C GLY A 193 11.72 1.77 -13.97
N VAL A 194 12.85 1.09 -13.91
CA VAL A 194 13.04 -0.23 -14.54
C VAL A 194 12.13 -1.31 -13.96
N ASP A 195 11.67 -1.17 -12.71
CA ASP A 195 10.78 -2.13 -12.05
C ASP A 195 9.28 -1.82 -12.22
N ARG A 196 8.92 -0.69 -12.88
CA ARG A 196 7.55 -0.17 -12.94
C ARG A 196 6.51 -1.17 -13.44
N LEU A 197 6.89 -2.01 -14.37
CA LEU A 197 6.01 -3.01 -15.00
C LEU A 197 6.26 -4.44 -14.50
N ARG A 198 6.82 -4.63 -13.30
CA ARG A 198 6.89 -5.96 -12.70
C ARG A 198 5.52 -6.47 -12.30
N TYR A 199 5.31 -7.77 -12.48
CA TYR A 199 4.11 -8.45 -11.97
C TYR A 199 4.10 -8.45 -10.46
N HIS A 200 2.95 -8.10 -9.86
CA HIS A 200 2.80 -8.05 -8.40
C HIS A 200 1.37 -8.37 -7.97
N LEU A 201 1.19 -8.65 -6.70
CA LEU A 201 -0.11 -8.74 -6.03
C LEU A 201 0.03 -8.61 -4.51
N SER A 202 -1.06 -8.22 -3.83
CA SER A 202 -1.17 -8.28 -2.38
C SER A 202 -2.17 -9.33 -1.94
N LEU A 203 -1.82 -10.11 -0.91
CA LEU A 203 -2.65 -11.14 -0.28
C LEU A 203 -2.73 -10.86 1.22
N ILE A 204 -3.96 -10.94 1.78
CA ILE A 204 -4.13 -11.04 3.22
C ILE A 204 -4.26 -12.52 3.57
N HIS A 205 -3.26 -13.04 4.26
CA HIS A 205 -3.29 -14.36 4.87
C HIS A 205 -3.58 -14.21 6.36
N ILE A 206 -4.60 -14.88 6.80
CA ILE A 206 -4.86 -15.14 8.22
C ILE A 206 -4.64 -16.62 8.45
#